data_359bf9492e88b28eb2924a0c9e7fc880
#
_entry.id   359bf9492e88b28eb2924a0c9e7fc880
#
_cell.length_a   1.000
_cell.length_b   1.000
_cell.length_c   1.000
_cell.angle_alpha   90.00
_cell.angle_beta   90.00
_cell.angle_gamma   90.00
#
_symmetry.space_group_name_H-M   'P 1'
#
loop_
_entity.id
_entity.type
_entity.pdbx_description
1 polymer ?
#
loop_
_entity_poly.entity_id
_entity_poly.type
_entity_poly.pdbx_seq_one_letter_code
_entity_poly.pdbx_strand_id
1 'polypeptide(L)'
;MLDSKGRLFHEMAPYLRAYGYVVDCLDFTTMEGTIGYDPLHHVRWRRGRPLAQDIIAIASSLFPRDEMGDDPFWASAAANYVASYIAYVFEALPDREWNMASVVSVYEQACEGNVERLFCDLRRQDPESYAVSLFRRARSTARAEKMHSSIMGIIAANLMPLTFDGALASFRKPEQIDFRDLGRECRALFVTMDDMDHSLAPLTSLFVRQAFSSLCDFADVSCEGGRLPVPVRFMLDDFANLTLPGFDDVLSV
;
A
#
# COMPACT_ATOMS: atom_id res chain seq x y z
N MET A 1 -16.08 -6.82 -1.43
CA MET A 1 -16.35 -7.93 -2.37
C MET A 1 -15.45 -7.75 -3.57
N LEU A 2 -14.66 -8.76 -3.90
CA LEU A 2 -13.90 -8.78 -5.15
C LEU A 2 -14.87 -9.08 -6.31
N ASP A 3 -14.71 -8.36 -7.40
CA ASP A 3 -15.58 -8.40 -8.58
C ASP A 3 -14.72 -8.27 -9.83
N SER A 4 -14.22 -9.40 -10.34
CA SER A 4 -13.23 -9.46 -11.42
C SER A 4 -13.63 -8.74 -12.73
N LYS A 5 -14.90 -8.40 -12.87
CA LYS A 5 -15.43 -7.73 -14.09
C LYS A 5 -16.19 -6.43 -13.79
N GLY A 6 -16.21 -5.96 -12.55
CA GLY A 6 -16.95 -4.75 -12.14
C GLY A 6 -18.49 -4.86 -12.30
N ARG A 7 -19.00 -6.05 -12.62
CA ARG A 7 -20.38 -6.28 -12.96
C ARG A 7 -21.29 -6.27 -11.76
N LEU A 8 -20.83 -6.85 -10.66
CA LEU A 8 -21.61 -6.94 -9.43
C LEU A 8 -21.86 -5.57 -8.81
N PHE A 9 -20.92 -4.63 -8.92
CA PHE A 9 -21.14 -3.25 -8.49
C PHE A 9 -22.34 -2.64 -9.21
N HIS A 10 -22.39 -2.72 -10.53
CA HIS A 10 -23.48 -2.13 -11.32
C HIS A 10 -24.84 -2.77 -11.03
N GLU A 11 -24.86 -4.08 -10.81
CA GLU A 11 -26.08 -4.82 -10.53
C GLU A 11 -26.57 -4.61 -9.09
N MET A 12 -25.68 -4.62 -8.11
CA MET A 12 -26.05 -4.67 -6.69
C MET A 12 -26.08 -3.30 -5.99
N ALA A 13 -25.31 -2.32 -6.47
CA ALA A 13 -25.22 -1.03 -5.81
C ALA A 13 -26.57 -0.31 -5.62
N PRO A 14 -27.49 -0.30 -6.62
CA PRO A 14 -28.82 0.33 -6.44
C PRO A 14 -29.63 -0.34 -5.32
N TYR A 15 -29.58 -1.66 -5.24
CA TYR A 15 -30.32 -2.42 -4.20
C TYR A 15 -29.73 -2.15 -2.82
N LEU A 16 -28.42 -2.23 -2.67
CA LEU A 16 -27.76 -2.01 -1.39
C LEU A 16 -28.02 -0.58 -0.88
N ARG A 17 -27.96 0.42 -1.76
CA ARG A 17 -28.29 1.81 -1.40
C ARG A 17 -29.75 1.95 -0.97
N ALA A 18 -30.69 1.25 -1.60
CA ALA A 18 -32.09 1.22 -1.20
C ALA A 18 -32.30 0.61 0.19
N TYR A 19 -31.41 -0.31 0.62
CA TYR A 19 -31.38 -0.88 1.97
C TYR A 19 -30.54 -0.06 2.97
N GLY A 20 -30.10 1.15 2.60
CA GLY A 20 -29.39 2.07 3.50
C GLY A 20 -27.88 1.81 3.61
N TYR A 21 -27.29 1.02 2.73
CA TYR A 21 -25.85 0.85 2.70
C TYR A 21 -25.16 2.06 2.04
N VAL A 22 -24.05 2.47 2.61
CA VAL A 22 -23.06 3.27 1.88
C VAL A 22 -22.33 2.32 0.91
N VAL A 23 -22.29 2.67 -0.38
CA VAL A 23 -21.75 1.77 -1.40
C VAL A 23 -20.64 2.47 -2.16
N ASP A 24 -19.44 1.92 -2.01
CA ASP A 24 -18.21 2.38 -2.66
C ASP A 24 -17.69 1.35 -3.65
N CYS A 25 -16.92 1.82 -4.62
CA CYS A 25 -16.15 0.96 -5.52
C CYS A 25 -14.73 1.51 -5.72
N LEU A 26 -13.82 0.59 -5.91
CA LEU A 26 -12.43 0.84 -6.30
C LEU A 26 -12.06 -0.18 -7.38
N ASP A 27 -11.57 0.31 -8.50
CA ASP A 27 -11.14 -0.50 -9.63
C ASP A 27 -9.61 -0.50 -9.72
N PHE A 28 -8.98 -1.63 -9.43
CA PHE A 28 -7.53 -1.80 -9.55
C PHE A 28 -7.05 -1.98 -11.00
N THR A 29 -7.95 -2.05 -11.98
CA THR A 29 -7.58 -2.05 -13.41
C THR A 29 -7.24 -0.65 -13.88
N THR A 30 -8.05 0.34 -13.49
CA THR A 30 -7.89 1.74 -13.89
C THR A 30 -7.47 2.66 -12.74
N MET A 31 -7.51 2.17 -11.50
CA MET A 31 -7.41 2.93 -10.25
C MET A 31 -8.50 3.99 -10.09
N GLU A 32 -9.57 3.88 -10.86
CA GLU A 32 -10.77 4.72 -10.73
C GLU A 32 -11.72 4.15 -9.69
N GLY A 33 -12.65 4.96 -9.19
CA GLY A 33 -13.63 4.52 -8.22
C GLY A 33 -14.34 5.67 -7.54
N THR A 34 -15.31 5.37 -6.67
CA THR A 34 -15.99 6.37 -5.84
C THR A 34 -15.09 6.89 -4.72
N ILE A 35 -14.15 6.06 -4.26
CA ILE A 35 -13.22 6.35 -3.17
C ILE A 35 -11.78 6.09 -3.63
N GLY A 36 -10.78 6.76 -3.03
CA GLY A 36 -9.37 6.52 -3.28
C GLY A 36 -8.80 5.44 -2.34
N TYR A 37 -7.67 4.88 -2.75
CA TYR A 37 -6.85 4.04 -1.89
C TYR A 37 -5.39 4.44 -1.98
N ASP A 38 -4.83 4.83 -0.86
CA ASP A 38 -3.39 5.06 -0.68
C ASP A 38 -2.89 4.20 0.49
N PRO A 39 -1.92 3.29 0.28
CA PRO A 39 -1.38 2.46 1.35
C PRO A 39 -0.81 3.24 2.53
N LEU A 40 -0.28 4.44 2.30
CA LEU A 40 0.32 5.26 3.36
C LEU A 40 -0.71 5.82 4.33
N HIS A 41 -1.97 5.95 3.89
CA HIS A 41 -3.07 6.39 4.73
C HIS A 41 -3.38 5.40 5.88
N HIS A 42 -2.99 4.14 5.73
CA HIS A 42 -3.20 3.06 6.71
C HIS A 42 -1.98 2.78 7.59
N VAL A 43 -0.92 3.59 7.51
CA VAL A 43 0.22 3.48 8.40
C VAL A 43 -0.19 3.91 9.81
N ARG A 44 0.05 3.04 10.78
CA ARG A 44 -0.24 3.32 12.18
C ARG A 44 0.80 4.28 12.76
N TRP A 45 0.34 5.10 13.70
CA TRP A 45 1.19 6.09 14.36
C TRP A 45 1.34 5.77 15.84
N ARG A 46 2.55 5.93 16.34
CA ARG A 46 2.84 5.78 17.77
C ARG A 46 3.77 6.89 18.23
N ARG A 47 3.35 7.65 19.27
CA ARG A 47 4.13 8.76 19.82
C ARG A 47 4.53 9.82 18.77
N GLY A 48 3.63 10.12 17.84
CA GLY A 48 3.86 11.11 16.79
C GLY A 48 4.78 10.66 15.67
N ARG A 49 5.09 9.35 15.55
CA ARG A 49 5.90 8.78 14.48
C ARG A 49 5.20 7.62 13.79
N PRO A 50 5.36 7.45 12.47
CA PRO A 50 4.83 6.29 11.75
C PRO A 50 5.52 5.01 12.24
N LEU A 51 4.76 3.90 12.30
CA LEU A 51 5.34 2.62 12.69
C LEU A 51 6.26 2.07 11.59
N ALA A 52 7.50 1.81 11.96
CA ALA A 52 8.51 1.27 11.06
C ALA A 52 8.10 -0.08 10.42
N GLN A 53 7.38 -0.92 11.19
CA GLN A 53 6.88 -2.21 10.71
C GLN A 53 5.90 -2.03 9.55
N ASP A 54 5.02 -1.03 9.60
CA ASP A 54 4.04 -0.76 8.55
C ASP A 54 4.73 -0.24 7.28
N ILE A 55 5.72 0.65 7.42
CA ILE A 55 6.55 1.13 6.31
C ILE A 55 7.27 -0.03 5.61
N ILE A 56 7.91 -0.91 6.38
CA ILE A 56 8.62 -2.07 5.84
C ILE A 56 7.63 -3.04 5.18
N ALA A 57 6.47 -3.26 5.80
CA ALA A 57 5.44 -4.13 5.28
C ALA A 57 4.88 -3.64 3.94
N ILE A 58 4.60 -2.34 3.80
CA ILE A 58 4.17 -1.73 2.53
C ILE A 58 5.25 -1.90 1.47
N ALA A 59 6.48 -1.50 1.78
CA ALA A 59 7.58 -1.63 0.84
C ALA A 59 7.80 -3.08 0.38
N SER A 60 7.79 -4.04 1.32
CA SER A 60 7.98 -5.46 1.00
C SER A 60 6.85 -6.05 0.15
N SER A 61 5.63 -5.55 0.29
CA SER A 61 4.49 -6.03 -0.51
C SER A 61 4.57 -5.62 -1.97
N LEU A 62 5.29 -4.55 -2.29
CA LEU A 62 5.52 -4.12 -3.67
C LEU A 62 6.57 -4.97 -4.40
N PHE A 63 7.29 -5.84 -3.66
CA PHE A 63 8.34 -6.70 -4.21
C PHE A 63 8.09 -8.16 -3.78
N PRO A 64 7.09 -8.85 -4.36
CA PRO A 64 6.80 -10.23 -4.03
C PRO A 64 7.99 -11.12 -4.38
N ARG A 65 8.37 -12.00 -3.44
CA ARG A 65 9.58 -12.84 -3.57
C ARG A 65 9.45 -13.89 -4.66
N ASP A 66 8.25 -14.41 -4.83
CA ASP A 66 7.96 -15.51 -5.75
C ASP A 66 8.11 -15.10 -7.23
N GLU A 67 8.02 -13.81 -7.53
CA GLU A 67 8.16 -13.27 -8.89
C GLU A 67 9.62 -12.90 -9.26
N MET A 68 10.51 -12.81 -8.28
CA MET A 68 11.89 -12.32 -8.46
C MET A 68 12.96 -13.41 -8.55
N GLY A 69 12.56 -14.69 -8.70
CA GLY A 69 13.47 -15.83 -8.76
C GLY A 69 13.94 -16.31 -7.37
N ASP A 70 14.85 -17.28 -7.34
CA ASP A 70 15.25 -18.01 -6.14
C ASP A 70 16.05 -17.20 -5.11
N ASP A 71 16.56 -16.00 -5.47
CA ASP A 71 17.38 -15.19 -4.57
C ASP A 71 16.57 -14.06 -3.92
N PRO A 72 16.16 -14.20 -2.65
CA PRO A 72 15.38 -13.19 -1.93
C PRO A 72 16.13 -11.89 -1.68
N PHE A 73 17.44 -11.85 -1.98
CA PHE A 73 18.28 -10.67 -1.80
C PHE A 73 17.77 -9.48 -2.61
N TRP A 74 17.43 -9.69 -3.88
CA TRP A 74 17.05 -8.62 -4.81
C TRP A 74 15.75 -7.92 -4.39
N ALA A 75 14.72 -8.71 -4.06
CA ALA A 75 13.45 -8.21 -3.56
C ALA A 75 13.64 -7.41 -2.26
N SER A 76 14.42 -7.96 -1.32
CA SER A 76 14.69 -7.31 -0.03
C SER A 76 15.51 -6.03 -0.19
N ALA A 77 16.48 -6.00 -1.12
CA ALA A 77 17.28 -4.82 -1.38
C ALA A 77 16.44 -3.69 -1.99
N ALA A 78 15.59 -4.01 -2.98
CA ALA A 78 14.66 -3.04 -3.59
C ALA A 78 13.65 -2.51 -2.55
N ALA A 79 13.04 -3.39 -1.76
CA ALA A 79 12.12 -3.01 -0.69
C ALA A 79 12.76 -2.07 0.34
N ASN A 80 14.03 -2.28 0.70
CA ASN A 80 14.74 -1.40 1.64
C ASN A 80 14.92 0.02 1.09
N TYR A 81 15.18 0.19 -0.20
CA TYR A 81 15.22 1.52 -0.82
C TYR A 81 13.85 2.18 -0.77
N VAL A 82 12.79 1.47 -1.19
CA VAL A 82 11.42 2.03 -1.19
C VAL A 82 10.95 2.31 0.24
N ALA A 83 11.28 1.48 1.22
CA ALA A 83 11.02 1.77 2.63
C ALA A 83 11.67 3.09 3.08
N SER A 84 12.89 3.39 2.59
CA SER A 84 13.55 4.65 2.90
C SER A 84 12.84 5.85 2.25
N TYR A 85 12.29 5.69 1.04
CA TYR A 85 11.52 6.74 0.36
C TYR A 85 10.18 7.00 1.05
N ILE A 86 9.48 5.94 1.48
CA ILE A 86 8.26 6.07 2.28
C ILE A 86 8.56 6.81 3.59
N ALA A 87 9.60 6.43 4.31
CA ALA A 87 10.00 7.10 5.54
C ALA A 87 10.37 8.58 5.29
N TYR A 88 11.04 8.88 4.16
CA TYR A 88 11.36 10.25 3.77
C TYR A 88 10.09 11.09 3.56
N VAL A 89 9.08 10.54 2.90
CA VAL A 89 7.79 11.23 2.69
C VAL A 89 7.17 11.64 4.03
N PHE A 90 7.17 10.76 5.02
CA PHE A 90 6.62 11.07 6.34
C PHE A 90 7.47 12.05 7.18
N GLU A 91 8.79 12.05 7.01
CA GLU A 91 9.68 12.87 7.83
C GLU A 91 10.01 14.23 7.21
N ALA A 92 10.01 14.32 5.88
CA ALA A 92 10.47 15.52 5.17
C ALA A 92 9.36 16.33 4.51
N LEU A 93 8.19 15.73 4.23
CA LEU A 93 7.11 16.38 3.52
C LEU A 93 5.94 16.74 4.45
N PRO A 94 5.12 17.75 4.11
CA PRO A 94 3.92 18.07 4.88
C PRO A 94 2.85 16.98 4.72
N ASP A 95 1.95 16.89 5.69
CA ASP A 95 0.93 15.83 5.81
C ASP A 95 0.09 15.62 4.54
N ARG A 96 -0.24 16.70 3.82
CA ARG A 96 -0.98 16.63 2.55
C ARG A 96 -0.24 15.87 1.43
N GLU A 97 1.05 15.67 1.60
CA GLU A 97 1.93 14.97 0.65
C GLU A 97 2.29 13.55 1.13
N TRP A 98 1.73 13.10 2.23
CA TRP A 98 1.92 11.73 2.72
C TRP A 98 1.10 10.73 1.90
N ASN A 99 1.54 10.47 0.70
CA ASN A 99 0.90 9.54 -0.24
C ASN A 99 1.92 8.85 -1.14
N MET A 100 1.50 7.75 -1.78
CA MET A 100 2.37 6.96 -2.67
C MET A 100 2.82 7.74 -3.90
N ALA A 101 2.07 8.75 -4.37
CA ALA A 101 2.53 9.58 -5.48
C ALA A 101 3.79 10.38 -5.11
N SER A 102 3.91 10.83 -3.85
CA SER A 102 5.14 11.46 -3.35
C SER A 102 6.30 10.47 -3.25
N VAL A 103 6.04 9.20 -2.92
CA VAL A 103 7.07 8.16 -2.94
C VAL A 103 7.60 7.93 -4.36
N VAL A 104 6.71 7.91 -5.36
CA VAL A 104 7.09 7.86 -6.78
C VAL A 104 7.97 9.05 -7.13
N SER A 105 7.61 10.26 -6.72
CA SER A 105 8.42 11.46 -6.97
C SER A 105 9.81 11.38 -6.33
N VAL A 106 9.94 10.84 -5.12
CA VAL A 106 11.26 10.60 -4.50
C VAL A 106 12.07 9.58 -5.30
N TYR A 107 11.43 8.54 -5.83
CA TYR A 107 12.08 7.58 -6.72
C TYR A 107 12.55 8.24 -8.04
N GLU A 108 11.75 9.12 -8.63
CA GLU A 108 12.14 9.90 -9.83
C GLU A 108 13.39 10.75 -9.54
N GLN A 109 13.46 11.39 -8.38
CA GLN A 109 14.67 12.10 -7.93
C GLN A 109 15.88 11.15 -7.78
N ALA A 110 15.65 9.87 -7.43
CA ALA A 110 16.71 8.89 -7.39
C ALA A 110 17.24 8.54 -8.79
N CYS A 111 16.35 8.44 -9.78
CA CYS A 111 16.73 8.23 -11.18
C CYS A 111 17.51 9.40 -11.77
N GLU A 112 17.22 10.62 -11.33
CA GLU A 112 17.93 11.85 -11.72
C GLU A 112 19.26 12.05 -10.96
N GLY A 113 19.58 11.20 -9.99
CA GLY A 113 20.80 11.32 -9.17
C GLY A 113 20.70 12.35 -8.04
N ASN A 114 19.51 12.86 -7.73
CA ASN A 114 19.29 13.91 -6.72
C ASN A 114 19.00 13.34 -5.32
N VAL A 115 18.73 12.06 -5.19
CA VAL A 115 18.24 11.44 -3.95
C VAL A 115 19.23 11.56 -2.80
N GLU A 116 20.53 11.41 -3.06
CA GLU A 116 21.56 11.58 -2.04
C GLU A 116 21.53 12.98 -1.41
N ARG A 117 21.26 14.01 -2.21
CA ARG A 117 21.12 15.38 -1.72
C ARG A 117 19.90 15.51 -0.81
N LEU A 118 18.76 14.95 -1.19
CA LEU A 118 17.53 14.98 -0.38
C LEU A 118 17.79 14.36 1.02
N PHE A 119 18.40 13.19 1.07
CA PHE A 119 18.72 12.54 2.35
C PHE A 119 19.85 13.23 3.14
N CYS A 120 20.80 13.89 2.47
CA CYS A 120 21.78 14.72 3.14
C CYS A 120 21.14 15.97 3.78
N ASP A 121 20.20 16.61 3.11
CA ASP A 121 19.51 17.78 3.64
C ASP A 121 18.59 17.38 4.81
N LEU A 122 17.86 16.27 4.72
CA LEU A 122 17.08 15.73 5.84
C LEU A 122 17.96 15.40 7.04
N ARG A 123 19.14 14.79 6.84
CA ARG A 123 20.08 14.49 7.92
C ARG A 123 20.60 15.74 8.64
N ARG A 124 20.72 16.87 7.92
CA ARG A 124 21.14 18.14 8.55
C ARG A 124 20.05 18.70 9.45
N GLN A 125 18.77 18.45 9.10
CA GLN A 125 17.59 18.89 9.87
C GLN A 125 17.32 17.96 11.04
N ASP A 126 17.36 16.65 10.81
CA ASP A 126 17.19 15.59 11.82
C ASP A 126 18.32 14.55 11.70
N PRO A 127 19.38 14.64 12.54
CA PRO A 127 20.46 13.66 12.57
C PRO A 127 20.04 12.24 12.97
N GLU A 128 18.88 12.09 13.65
CA GLU A 128 18.32 10.81 14.09
C GLU A 128 17.21 10.29 13.19
N SER A 129 17.05 10.88 12.00
CA SER A 129 16.05 10.48 11.00
C SER A 129 16.11 8.98 10.70
N TYR A 130 14.94 8.32 10.81
CA TYR A 130 14.78 6.92 10.46
C TYR A 130 14.94 6.70 8.96
N ALA A 131 14.41 7.62 8.14
CA ALA A 131 14.54 7.59 6.69
C ALA A 131 16.01 7.58 6.27
N VAL A 132 16.82 8.48 6.85
CA VAL A 132 18.27 8.53 6.60
C VAL A 132 18.97 7.23 7.01
N SER A 133 18.57 6.65 8.14
CA SER A 133 19.10 5.37 8.61
C SER A 133 18.80 4.23 7.64
N LEU A 134 17.56 4.14 7.15
CA LEU A 134 17.14 3.15 6.15
C LEU A 134 17.91 3.33 4.84
N PHE A 135 17.96 4.56 4.32
CA PHE A 135 18.65 4.86 3.07
C PHE A 135 20.13 4.48 3.12
N ARG A 136 20.83 4.81 4.21
CA ARG A 136 22.24 4.43 4.39
C ARG A 136 22.43 2.92 4.42
N ARG A 137 21.52 2.16 5.04
CA ARG A 137 21.55 0.69 5.03
C ARG A 137 21.35 0.15 3.62
N ALA A 138 20.31 0.61 2.91
CA ALA A 138 20.06 0.21 1.54
C ALA A 138 21.27 0.50 0.63
N ARG A 139 21.83 1.70 0.73
CA ARG A 139 23.03 2.10 -0.04
C ARG A 139 24.27 1.28 0.31
N SER A 140 24.46 0.90 1.58
CA SER A 140 25.59 0.08 2.00
C SER A 140 25.51 -1.35 1.46
N THR A 141 24.34 -1.88 1.24
CA THR A 141 24.09 -3.21 0.63
C THR A 141 24.42 -3.21 -0.86
N ALA A 142 24.22 -2.09 -1.55
CA ALA A 142 24.42 -1.93 -3.00
C ALA A 142 25.65 -1.07 -3.32
N ARG A 143 26.82 -1.38 -2.74
CA ARG A 143 28.05 -0.58 -2.94
C ARG A 143 28.62 -0.66 -4.35
N ALA A 144 28.49 -1.82 -5.02
CA ALA A 144 28.95 -1.98 -6.39
C ALA A 144 27.97 -1.29 -7.34
N GLU A 145 28.47 -0.49 -8.28
CA GLU A 145 27.65 0.27 -9.23
C GLU A 145 26.69 -0.62 -10.05
N LYS A 146 27.18 -1.76 -10.51
CA LYS A 146 26.34 -2.73 -11.23
C LYS A 146 25.19 -3.27 -10.39
N MET A 147 25.46 -3.56 -9.10
CA MET A 147 24.44 -4.03 -8.18
C MET A 147 23.41 -2.93 -7.91
N HIS A 148 23.85 -1.71 -7.71
CA HIS A 148 22.96 -0.57 -7.54
C HIS A 148 22.05 -0.37 -8.76
N SER A 149 22.61 -0.37 -9.97
CA SER A 149 21.85 -0.25 -11.23
C SER A 149 20.83 -1.37 -11.39
N SER A 150 21.18 -2.62 -11.04
CA SER A 150 20.22 -3.74 -11.08
C SER A 150 19.07 -3.55 -10.09
N ILE A 151 19.35 -3.13 -8.85
CA ILE A 151 18.31 -2.85 -7.84
C ILE A 151 17.40 -1.71 -8.32
N MET A 152 17.97 -0.63 -8.87
CA MET A 152 17.16 0.47 -9.40
C MET A 152 16.28 0.04 -10.57
N GLY A 153 16.75 -0.87 -11.43
CA GLY A 153 15.94 -1.48 -12.49
C GLY A 153 14.77 -2.30 -11.94
N ILE A 154 14.98 -3.05 -10.86
CA ILE A 154 13.91 -3.80 -10.18
C ILE A 154 12.88 -2.83 -9.58
N ILE A 155 13.33 -1.76 -8.93
CA ILE A 155 12.44 -0.73 -8.38
C ILE A 155 11.62 -0.10 -9.52
N ALA A 156 12.27 0.23 -10.65
CA ALA A 156 11.59 0.79 -11.82
C ALA A 156 10.45 -0.10 -12.30
N ALA A 157 10.72 -1.38 -12.49
CA ALA A 157 9.74 -2.34 -13.00
C ALA A 157 8.51 -2.45 -12.06
N ASN A 158 8.74 -2.52 -10.74
CA ASN A 158 7.67 -2.71 -9.77
C ASN A 158 6.90 -1.43 -9.42
N LEU A 159 7.54 -0.26 -9.51
CA LEU A 159 6.86 1.02 -9.29
C LEU A 159 6.17 1.57 -10.55
N MET A 160 6.52 1.06 -11.75
CA MET A 160 5.96 1.56 -12.99
C MET A 160 4.42 1.60 -13.01
N PRO A 161 3.68 0.57 -12.55
CA PRO A 161 2.22 0.63 -12.54
C PRO A 161 1.67 1.71 -11.60
N LEU A 162 2.42 2.09 -10.58
CA LEU A 162 2.03 3.15 -9.64
C LEU A 162 2.26 4.57 -10.20
N THR A 163 2.92 4.69 -11.37
CA THR A 163 3.16 5.97 -12.05
C THR A 163 2.03 6.35 -13.01
N PHE A 164 1.08 5.44 -13.26
CA PHE A 164 -0.04 5.71 -14.17
C PHE A 164 -0.96 6.80 -13.59
N ASP A 165 -1.54 7.62 -14.47
CA ASP A 165 -2.38 8.76 -14.08
C ASP A 165 -3.50 8.35 -13.12
N GLY A 166 -4.16 7.22 -13.36
CA GLY A 166 -5.21 6.69 -12.49
C GLY A 166 -4.71 6.38 -11.08
N ALA A 167 -3.54 5.73 -10.97
CA ALA A 167 -2.92 5.41 -9.68
C ALA A 167 -2.54 6.69 -8.92
N LEU A 168 -1.86 7.62 -9.58
CA LEU A 168 -1.47 8.90 -8.98
C LEU A 168 -2.70 9.73 -8.55
N ALA A 169 -3.78 9.70 -9.33
CA ALA A 169 -5.03 10.37 -8.99
C ALA A 169 -5.70 9.71 -7.77
N SER A 170 -5.74 8.37 -7.71
CA SER A 170 -6.27 7.62 -6.56
C SER A 170 -5.51 7.93 -5.27
N PHE A 171 -4.18 7.94 -5.31
CA PHE A 171 -3.34 8.25 -4.13
C PHE A 171 -3.54 9.68 -3.61
N ARG A 172 -3.90 10.63 -4.47
CA ARG A 172 -4.13 12.04 -4.11
C ARG A 172 -5.59 12.38 -3.87
N LYS A 173 -6.50 11.42 -4.01
CA LYS A 173 -7.94 11.67 -3.82
C LYS A 173 -8.21 12.12 -2.39
N PRO A 174 -8.99 13.19 -2.15
CA PRO A 174 -9.27 13.66 -0.79
C PRO A 174 -10.01 12.64 0.08
N GLU A 175 -10.91 11.87 -0.55
CA GLU A 175 -11.66 10.81 0.11
C GLU A 175 -10.93 9.48 -0.07
N GLN A 176 -10.21 9.07 0.97
CA GLN A 176 -9.52 7.79 1.07
C GLN A 176 -10.39 6.80 1.86
N ILE A 177 -10.30 5.52 1.51
CA ILE A 177 -11.00 4.49 2.27
C ILE A 177 -10.48 4.43 3.72
N ASP A 178 -11.39 4.44 4.69
CA ASP A 178 -11.12 3.97 6.04
C ASP A 178 -11.73 2.57 6.21
N PHE A 179 -10.90 1.54 6.28
CA PHE A 179 -11.38 0.16 6.44
C PHE A 179 -12.21 -0.05 7.70
N ARG A 180 -12.01 0.76 8.75
CA ARG A 180 -12.76 0.68 10.00
C ARG A 180 -14.25 1.00 9.81
N ASP A 181 -14.58 1.80 8.80
CA ASP A 181 -15.97 2.14 8.50
C ASP A 181 -16.78 0.93 8.04
N LEU A 182 -16.14 -0.07 7.42
CA LEU A 182 -16.78 -1.34 7.08
C LEU A 182 -17.29 -2.08 8.34
N GLY A 183 -16.63 -1.89 9.48
CA GLY A 183 -17.03 -2.47 10.76
C GLY A 183 -17.87 -1.55 11.65
N ARG A 184 -18.05 -0.28 11.29
CA ARG A 184 -18.83 0.72 12.03
C ARG A 184 -20.25 0.88 11.53
N GLU A 185 -20.45 0.82 10.22
CA GLU A 185 -21.71 1.10 9.56
C GLU A 185 -22.01 0.09 8.47
N CYS A 186 -23.26 0.06 8.00
CA CYS A 186 -23.65 -0.77 6.86
C CYS A 186 -23.02 -0.20 5.58
N ARG A 187 -21.83 -0.67 5.24
CA ARG A 187 -21.06 -0.26 4.07
C ARG A 187 -20.72 -1.46 3.19
N ALA A 188 -20.79 -1.28 1.89
CA ALA A 188 -20.40 -2.27 0.91
C ALA A 188 -19.30 -1.69 0.02
N LEU A 189 -18.17 -2.36 -0.05
CA LEU A 189 -17.04 -2.00 -0.91
C LEU A 189 -16.88 -3.05 -2.00
N PHE A 190 -16.98 -2.60 -3.24
CA PHE A 190 -16.71 -3.42 -4.42
C PHE A 190 -15.30 -3.11 -4.92
N VAL A 191 -14.55 -4.15 -5.18
CA VAL A 191 -13.16 -4.04 -5.64
C VAL A 191 -13.03 -4.82 -6.93
N THR A 192 -12.75 -4.11 -8.02
CA THR A 192 -12.54 -4.71 -9.34
C THR A 192 -11.05 -4.99 -9.54
N MET A 193 -10.75 -6.13 -10.14
CA MET A 193 -9.41 -6.57 -10.54
C MET A 193 -9.49 -7.14 -11.95
N ASP A 194 -8.42 -7.03 -12.72
CA ASP A 194 -8.32 -7.69 -14.02
C ASP A 194 -7.81 -9.14 -13.83
N ASP A 195 -8.44 -10.08 -14.52
CA ASP A 195 -8.02 -11.49 -14.51
C ASP A 195 -6.78 -11.74 -15.38
N MET A 196 -6.46 -10.81 -16.29
CA MET A 196 -5.37 -10.93 -17.27
C MET A 196 -4.19 -10.00 -17.00
N ASP A 197 -4.45 -8.83 -16.41
CA ASP A 197 -3.42 -7.85 -16.05
C ASP A 197 -3.14 -7.90 -14.54
N HIS A 198 -1.99 -8.47 -14.19
CA HIS A 198 -1.52 -8.58 -12.81
C HIS A 198 -0.58 -7.45 -12.38
N SER A 199 -0.44 -6.39 -13.18
CA SER A 199 0.51 -5.28 -12.89
C SER A 199 0.27 -4.61 -11.54
N LEU A 200 -0.97 -4.53 -11.07
CA LEU A 200 -1.35 -3.99 -9.76
C LEU A 200 -1.64 -5.08 -8.71
N ALA A 201 -1.38 -6.35 -8.98
CA ALA A 201 -1.60 -7.44 -8.04
C ALA A 201 -0.89 -7.24 -6.68
N PRO A 202 0.37 -6.73 -6.61
CA PRO A 202 1.01 -6.42 -5.34
C PRO A 202 0.26 -5.37 -4.53
N LEU A 203 -0.29 -4.34 -5.20
CA LEU A 203 -1.08 -3.29 -4.56
C LEU A 203 -2.43 -3.83 -4.07
N THR A 204 -3.09 -4.67 -4.86
CA THR A 204 -4.36 -5.31 -4.49
C THR A 204 -4.17 -6.27 -3.31
N SER A 205 -3.10 -7.05 -3.30
CA SER A 205 -2.74 -7.94 -2.18
C SER A 205 -2.47 -7.13 -0.91
N LEU A 206 -1.77 -6.01 -1.02
CA LEU A 206 -1.54 -5.08 0.09
C LEU A 206 -2.86 -4.49 0.61
N PHE A 207 -3.76 -4.08 -0.28
CA PHE A 207 -5.09 -3.56 0.04
C PHE A 207 -5.89 -4.57 0.89
N VAL A 208 -6.00 -5.82 0.44
CA VAL A 208 -6.72 -6.87 1.17
C VAL A 208 -6.10 -7.10 2.55
N ARG A 209 -4.77 -7.18 2.62
CA ARG A 209 -4.05 -7.34 3.90
C ARG A 209 -4.29 -6.17 4.85
N GLN A 210 -4.24 -4.92 4.36
CA GLN A 210 -4.50 -3.74 5.17
C GLN A 210 -5.95 -3.69 5.64
N ALA A 211 -6.92 -4.12 4.81
CA ALA A 211 -8.31 -4.22 5.20
C ALA A 211 -8.50 -5.18 6.39
N PHE A 212 -7.93 -6.39 6.33
CA PHE A 212 -7.98 -7.35 7.43
C PHE A 212 -7.31 -6.80 8.69
N SER A 213 -6.06 -6.35 8.59
CA SER A 213 -5.31 -5.84 9.74
C SER A 213 -6.01 -4.67 10.40
N SER A 214 -6.56 -3.73 9.61
CA SER A 214 -7.26 -2.55 10.16
C SER A 214 -8.54 -2.91 10.89
N LEU A 215 -9.28 -3.90 10.39
CA LEU A 215 -10.50 -4.38 11.03
C LEU A 215 -10.21 -5.16 12.31
N CYS A 216 -9.20 -6.04 12.32
CA CYS A 216 -8.76 -6.74 13.52
C CYS A 216 -8.25 -5.75 14.58
N ASP A 217 -7.35 -4.84 14.22
CA ASP A 217 -6.85 -3.81 15.13
C ASP A 217 -8.00 -2.93 15.67
N PHE A 218 -8.99 -2.61 14.86
CA PHE A 218 -10.16 -1.84 15.29
C PHE A 218 -11.03 -2.62 16.27
N ALA A 219 -11.27 -3.91 16.01
CA ALA A 219 -12.01 -4.77 16.92
C ALA A 219 -11.31 -4.88 18.28
N ASP A 220 -10.00 -5.18 18.27
CA ASP A 220 -9.23 -5.44 19.48
C ASP A 220 -9.03 -4.21 20.35
N VAL A 221 -8.77 -3.04 19.74
CA VAL A 221 -8.37 -1.82 20.48
C VAL A 221 -9.56 -0.92 20.80
N SER A 222 -10.58 -0.89 19.91
CA SER A 222 -11.60 0.15 19.96
C SER A 222 -13.02 -0.36 20.18
N CYS A 223 -13.26 -1.68 20.07
CA CYS A 223 -14.61 -2.24 20.18
C CYS A 223 -14.79 -3.03 21.48
N GLU A 224 -15.99 -2.98 22.04
CA GLU A 224 -16.36 -3.71 23.24
C GLU A 224 -16.32 -5.24 22.99
N GLY A 225 -15.62 -5.96 23.83
CA GLY A 225 -15.47 -7.41 23.74
C GLY A 225 -14.69 -7.90 22.51
N GLY A 226 -13.88 -7.03 21.86
CA GLY A 226 -13.07 -7.39 20.70
C GLY A 226 -13.92 -7.70 19.45
N ARG A 227 -15.13 -7.15 19.33
CA ARG A 227 -16.05 -7.45 18.24
C ARG A 227 -16.46 -6.19 17.49
N LEU A 228 -16.43 -6.27 16.16
CA LEU A 228 -16.92 -5.19 15.31
C LEU A 228 -18.42 -4.93 15.55
N PRO A 229 -18.85 -3.66 15.64
CA PRO A 229 -20.27 -3.29 15.72
C PRO A 229 -21.11 -3.84 14.58
N VAL A 230 -20.55 -3.83 13.36
CA VAL A 230 -21.15 -4.43 12.17
C VAL A 230 -20.24 -5.56 11.68
N PRO A 231 -20.76 -6.82 11.59
CA PRO A 231 -19.98 -7.93 11.08
C PRO A 231 -19.59 -7.73 9.61
N VAL A 232 -18.31 -7.90 9.29
CA VAL A 232 -17.76 -7.75 7.93
C VAL A 232 -17.65 -9.11 7.26
N ARG A 233 -18.14 -9.21 6.03
CA ARG A 233 -17.98 -10.39 5.17
C ARG A 233 -17.04 -10.07 4.02
N PHE A 234 -15.96 -10.81 3.91
CA PHE A 234 -15.10 -10.80 2.73
C PHE A 234 -15.62 -11.83 1.73
N MET A 235 -16.01 -11.36 0.56
CA MET A 235 -16.40 -12.21 -0.58
C MET A 235 -15.25 -12.09 -1.59
N LEU A 236 -14.39 -13.08 -1.58
CA LEU A 236 -13.17 -13.13 -2.38
C LEU A 236 -13.40 -14.11 -3.53
N ASP A 237 -14.04 -13.63 -4.59
CA ASP A 237 -14.16 -14.37 -5.84
C ASP A 237 -12.81 -14.32 -6.57
N ASP A 238 -12.46 -15.38 -7.29
CA ASP A 238 -11.16 -15.53 -7.98
C ASP A 238 -9.92 -15.35 -7.06
N PHE A 239 -10.04 -15.81 -5.81
CA PHE A 239 -9.00 -15.70 -4.78
C PHE A 239 -7.65 -16.29 -5.19
N ALA A 240 -7.64 -17.22 -6.14
CA ALA A 240 -6.40 -17.83 -6.68
C ALA A 240 -5.45 -16.80 -7.33
N ASN A 241 -5.97 -15.66 -7.74
CA ASN A 241 -5.19 -14.58 -8.37
C ASN A 241 -4.57 -13.60 -7.35
N LEU A 242 -4.84 -13.79 -6.05
CA LEU A 242 -4.27 -12.97 -4.97
C LEU A 242 -3.17 -13.73 -4.25
N THR A 243 -1.96 -13.18 -4.28
CA THR A 243 -0.87 -13.66 -3.44
C THR A 243 -0.93 -12.95 -2.08
N LEU A 244 -1.47 -13.62 -1.06
CA LEU A 244 -1.56 -13.09 0.31
C LEU A 244 -0.61 -13.86 1.23
N PRO A 245 0.66 -13.46 1.36
CA PRO A 245 1.61 -14.10 2.28
C PRO A 245 1.10 -13.99 3.73
N GLY A 246 1.07 -15.12 4.45
CA GLY A 246 0.58 -15.17 5.83
C GLY A 246 -0.94 -15.08 5.97
N PHE A 247 -1.71 -15.33 4.90
CA PHE A 247 -3.18 -15.31 4.98
C PHE A 247 -3.74 -16.43 5.88
N ASP A 248 -3.07 -17.57 5.94
CA ASP A 248 -3.42 -18.66 6.85
C ASP A 248 -3.37 -18.23 8.31
N ASP A 249 -2.44 -17.34 8.66
CA ASP A 249 -2.35 -16.75 10.01
C ASP A 249 -3.54 -15.83 10.29
N VAL A 250 -4.02 -15.10 9.28
CA VAL A 250 -5.18 -14.20 9.41
C VAL A 250 -6.50 -14.97 9.56
N LEU A 251 -6.63 -16.13 8.91
CA LEU A 251 -7.82 -16.99 9.03
C LEU A 251 -7.89 -17.75 10.37
N SER A 252 -6.81 -17.78 11.14
CA SER A 252 -6.73 -18.47 12.43
C SER A 252 -7.10 -17.59 13.63
N VAL A 253 -7.41 -16.33 13.40
CA VAL A 253 -7.85 -15.34 14.39
C VAL A 253 -9.36 -15.16 14.31
#